data_4ad73cf704673b67d95a45aee19e1afb
#
_entry.id   4ad73cf704673b67d95a45aee19e1afb
#
_cell.length_a   1.000
_cell.length_b   1.000
_cell.length_c   1.000
_cell.angle_alpha   90.00
_cell.angle_beta   90.00
_cell.angle_gamma   90.00
#
_symmetry.space_group_name_H-M   'P 1'
#
loop_
_entity.id
_entity.type
_entity.pdbx_description
1 polymer ?
#
loop_
_entity_poly.entity_id
_entity_poly.type
_entity_poly.pdbx_seq_one_letter_code
_entity_poly.pdbx_strand_id
1 'polypeptide(L)'
;MILGITGGVGAGKSSVLAILEKEYNAKLILADEVGRELMQPGEANYVNIVNAFGKEILNEDQTIDTKKLAATAFSNPLETLRLNAITHPNVRVRIEWMIKEIRDKEPDALIVIEAALLSEGHLIPLCDDVWYIYTDEQTRIKRIMESRGYSQERCLQTIARQKSDAQFRAECRVVIDNSHSIEETKAQIERHMKKYR
;
A
#
# COMPACT_ATOMS: atom_id res chain seq x y z
N MET A 1 17.15 3.02 8.22
CA MET A 1 15.83 3.43 8.70
C MET A 1 14.75 2.82 7.80
N ILE A 2 13.61 2.38 8.39
CA ILE A 2 12.45 1.86 7.65
C ILE A 2 11.25 2.77 7.92
N LEU A 3 10.72 3.39 6.88
CA LEU A 3 9.57 4.29 6.94
C LEU A 3 8.35 3.65 6.29
N GLY A 4 7.24 3.54 7.03
CA GLY A 4 5.95 3.13 6.52
C GLY A 4 5.20 4.32 5.92
N ILE A 5 4.65 4.17 4.71
CA ILE A 5 3.79 5.16 4.05
C ILE A 5 2.41 4.56 3.84
N THR A 6 1.37 5.21 4.35
CA THR A 6 -0.02 4.81 4.15
C THR A 6 -0.91 5.99 3.80
N GLY A 7 -2.11 5.70 3.35
CA GLY A 7 -3.10 6.71 2.98
C GLY A 7 -4.09 6.22 1.95
N GLY A 8 -5.22 6.88 1.87
CA GLY A 8 -6.32 6.49 0.98
C GLY A 8 -6.02 6.66 -0.51
N VAL A 9 -6.89 6.12 -1.35
CA VAL A 9 -6.88 6.33 -2.79
C VAL A 9 -7.01 7.84 -3.11
N GLY A 10 -6.26 8.34 -4.08
CA GLY A 10 -6.24 9.76 -4.42
C GLY A 10 -5.45 10.65 -3.45
N ALA A 11 -4.88 10.12 -2.36
CA ALA A 11 -4.06 10.90 -1.42
C ALA A 11 -2.72 11.37 -2.01
N GLY A 12 -2.27 10.82 -3.14
CA GLY A 12 -1.02 11.20 -3.78
C GLY A 12 0.21 10.59 -3.14
N LYS A 13 0.11 9.38 -2.57
CA LYS A 13 1.26 8.62 -2.05
C LYS A 13 2.41 8.51 -3.05
N SER A 14 2.08 8.26 -4.32
CA SER A 14 3.08 8.17 -5.40
C SER A 14 3.96 9.42 -5.54
N SER A 15 3.39 10.62 -5.35
CA SER A 15 4.16 11.86 -5.37
C SER A 15 5.13 11.96 -4.20
N VAL A 16 4.70 11.55 -3.01
CA VAL A 16 5.57 11.49 -1.81
C VAL A 16 6.67 10.45 -1.98
N LEU A 17 6.34 9.27 -2.51
CA LEU A 17 7.31 8.21 -2.81
C LEU A 17 8.37 8.69 -3.80
N ALA A 18 7.96 9.37 -4.87
CA ALA A 18 8.89 9.93 -5.87
C ALA A 18 9.85 10.98 -5.26
N ILE A 19 9.38 11.80 -4.31
CA ILE A 19 10.22 12.75 -3.58
C ILE A 19 11.24 12.00 -2.71
N LEU A 20 10.79 11.00 -1.94
CA LEU A 20 11.66 10.22 -1.06
C LEU A 20 12.72 9.43 -1.85
N GLU A 21 12.33 8.84 -2.97
CA GLU A 21 13.25 8.14 -3.87
C GLU A 21 14.29 9.08 -4.46
N LYS A 22 13.85 10.21 -5.05
CA LYS A 22 14.72 11.12 -5.80
C LYS A 22 15.62 12.00 -4.89
N GLU A 23 15.07 12.50 -3.79
CA GLU A 23 15.76 13.49 -2.96
C GLU A 23 16.45 12.88 -1.73
N TYR A 24 16.03 11.67 -1.32
CA TYR A 24 16.59 10.97 -0.15
C TYR A 24 17.16 9.58 -0.48
N ASN A 25 17.24 9.21 -1.76
CA ASN A 25 17.71 7.90 -2.24
C ASN A 25 17.00 6.71 -1.56
N ALA A 26 15.71 6.86 -1.27
CA ALA A 26 14.93 5.83 -0.62
C ALA A 26 14.77 4.58 -1.52
N LYS A 27 14.87 3.41 -0.91
CA LYS A 27 14.57 2.13 -1.56
C LYS A 27 13.08 1.82 -1.31
N LEU A 28 12.29 1.78 -2.36
CA LEU A 28 10.84 1.60 -2.25
C LEU A 28 10.47 0.11 -2.25
N ILE A 29 9.59 -0.27 -1.35
CA ILE A 29 8.92 -1.57 -1.31
C ILE A 29 7.41 -1.30 -1.35
N LEU A 30 6.78 -1.64 -2.47
CA LEU A 30 5.34 -1.46 -2.68
C LEU A 30 4.62 -2.76 -2.35
N ALA A 31 3.97 -2.83 -1.19
CA ALA A 31 3.34 -4.06 -0.69
C ALA A 31 2.29 -4.63 -1.65
N ASP A 32 1.56 -3.77 -2.37
CA ASP A 32 0.58 -4.19 -3.37
C ASP A 32 1.25 -4.86 -4.59
N GLU A 33 2.47 -4.44 -4.96
CA GLU A 33 3.26 -5.07 -6.03
C GLU A 33 3.80 -6.42 -5.56
N VAL A 34 4.37 -6.48 -4.37
CA VAL A 34 4.79 -7.74 -3.74
C VAL A 34 3.64 -8.75 -3.69
N GLY A 35 2.43 -8.28 -3.31
CA GLY A 35 1.24 -9.12 -3.31
C GLY A 35 0.90 -9.67 -4.70
N ARG A 36 1.02 -8.85 -5.74
CA ARG A 36 0.79 -9.27 -7.15
C ARG A 36 1.84 -10.25 -7.66
N GLU A 37 3.11 -10.03 -7.32
CA GLU A 37 4.19 -10.97 -7.66
C GLU A 37 3.94 -12.35 -7.05
N LEU A 38 3.59 -12.40 -5.75
CA LEU A 38 3.30 -13.65 -5.05
C LEU A 38 2.04 -14.38 -5.57
N MET A 39 1.21 -13.73 -6.37
CA MET A 39 0.07 -14.37 -7.06
C MET A 39 0.41 -14.90 -8.45
N GLN A 40 1.66 -14.80 -8.91
CA GLN A 40 2.07 -15.40 -10.19
C GLN A 40 2.14 -16.92 -10.10
N PRO A 41 1.91 -17.66 -11.20
CA PRO A 41 1.99 -19.11 -11.22
C PRO A 41 3.30 -19.63 -10.61
N GLY A 42 3.18 -20.53 -9.65
CA GLY A 42 4.33 -21.13 -8.93
C GLY A 42 4.70 -20.42 -7.62
N GLU A 43 4.21 -19.21 -7.38
CA GLU A 43 4.46 -18.48 -6.15
C GLU A 43 3.52 -18.94 -5.00
N ALA A 44 3.91 -18.63 -3.75
CA ALA A 44 3.25 -19.15 -2.56
C ALA A 44 1.76 -18.74 -2.46
N ASN A 45 1.42 -17.49 -2.75
CA ASN A 45 0.04 -17.04 -2.72
C ASN A 45 -0.78 -17.66 -3.85
N TYR A 46 -0.19 -17.85 -5.05
CA TYR A 46 -0.89 -18.51 -6.15
C TYR A 46 -1.39 -19.89 -5.74
N VAL A 47 -0.48 -20.75 -5.24
CA VAL A 47 -0.81 -22.12 -4.84
C VAL A 47 -1.90 -22.12 -3.76
N ASN A 48 -1.74 -21.30 -2.73
CA ASN A 48 -2.66 -21.27 -1.60
C ASN A 48 -4.03 -20.69 -1.98
N ILE A 49 -4.08 -19.65 -2.83
CA ILE A 49 -5.33 -19.05 -3.32
C ILE A 49 -6.09 -20.05 -4.21
N VAL A 50 -5.42 -20.69 -5.15
CA VAL A 50 -6.06 -21.69 -6.02
C VAL A 50 -6.61 -22.87 -5.22
N ASN A 51 -5.88 -23.35 -4.21
CA ASN A 51 -6.35 -24.39 -3.31
C ASN A 51 -7.58 -23.96 -2.48
N ALA A 52 -7.64 -22.69 -2.09
CA ALA A 52 -8.72 -22.17 -1.26
C ALA A 52 -9.96 -21.77 -2.05
N PHE A 53 -9.80 -21.17 -3.22
CA PHE A 53 -10.88 -20.56 -4.00
C PHE A 53 -11.25 -21.34 -5.28
N GLY A 54 -10.52 -22.45 -5.57
CA GLY A 54 -10.80 -23.30 -6.73
C GLY A 54 -10.12 -22.78 -8.01
N LYS A 55 -10.19 -23.62 -9.06
CA LYS A 55 -9.61 -23.31 -10.37
C LYS A 55 -10.47 -22.35 -11.21
N GLU A 56 -11.68 -22.08 -10.79
CA GLU A 56 -12.65 -21.21 -11.46
C GLU A 56 -12.17 -19.75 -11.51
N ILE A 57 -11.25 -19.38 -10.60
CA ILE A 57 -10.63 -18.06 -10.56
C ILE A 57 -9.47 -17.92 -11.57
N LEU A 58 -9.15 -18.96 -12.33
CA LEU A 58 -8.04 -18.91 -13.29
C LEU A 58 -8.49 -18.44 -14.67
N ASN A 59 -7.57 -17.81 -15.38
CA ASN A 59 -7.60 -17.56 -16.81
C ASN A 59 -7.20 -18.83 -17.58
N GLU A 60 -7.34 -18.83 -18.91
CA GLU A 60 -6.90 -19.93 -19.79
C GLU A 60 -5.39 -20.18 -19.72
N ASP A 61 -4.60 -19.15 -19.49
CA ASP A 61 -3.14 -19.19 -19.32
C ASP A 61 -2.68 -19.59 -17.89
N GLN A 62 -3.60 -20.03 -17.06
CA GLN A 62 -3.40 -20.43 -15.67
C GLN A 62 -3.01 -19.28 -14.73
N THR A 63 -3.01 -18.03 -15.13
CA THR A 63 -2.87 -16.90 -14.22
C THR A 63 -4.17 -16.67 -13.43
N ILE A 64 -4.09 -16.03 -12.25
CA ILE A 64 -5.28 -15.67 -11.47
C ILE A 64 -6.01 -14.52 -12.16
N ASP A 65 -7.28 -14.72 -12.50
CA ASP A 65 -8.21 -13.65 -12.86
C ASP A 65 -8.59 -12.86 -11.61
N THR A 66 -7.98 -11.69 -11.47
CA THR A 66 -8.19 -10.81 -10.30
C THR A 66 -9.64 -10.35 -10.15
N LYS A 67 -10.43 -10.30 -11.24
CA LYS A 67 -11.86 -9.94 -11.17
C LYS A 67 -12.68 -11.08 -10.61
N LYS A 68 -12.43 -12.33 -11.06
CA LYS A 68 -13.09 -13.51 -10.54
C LYS A 68 -12.73 -13.73 -9.07
N LEU A 69 -11.44 -13.63 -8.73
CA LEU A 69 -10.98 -13.71 -7.34
C LEU A 69 -11.65 -12.64 -6.48
N ALA A 70 -11.69 -11.39 -6.92
CA ALA A 70 -12.32 -10.30 -6.19
C ALA A 70 -13.84 -10.54 -6.02
N ALA A 71 -14.53 -11.01 -7.05
CA ALA A 71 -15.96 -11.34 -6.96
C ALA A 71 -16.25 -12.41 -5.90
N THR A 72 -15.39 -13.43 -5.80
CA THR A 72 -15.53 -14.50 -4.80
C THR A 72 -15.08 -14.03 -3.42
N ALA A 73 -13.88 -13.44 -3.31
CA ALA A 73 -13.28 -13.07 -2.03
C ALA A 73 -14.03 -11.92 -1.33
N PHE A 74 -14.66 -11.02 -2.09
CA PHE A 74 -15.43 -9.91 -1.52
C PHE A 74 -16.94 -10.17 -1.50
N SER A 75 -17.38 -11.39 -1.77
CA SER A 75 -18.79 -11.79 -1.70
C SER A 75 -19.35 -11.72 -0.27
N ASN A 76 -18.50 -11.99 0.71
CA ASN A 76 -18.82 -11.89 2.13
C ASN A 76 -17.54 -11.65 2.98
N PRO A 77 -17.70 -11.18 4.24
CA PRO A 77 -16.56 -10.88 5.12
C PRO A 77 -15.66 -12.08 5.44
N LEU A 78 -16.20 -13.30 5.50
CA LEU A 78 -15.42 -14.50 5.82
C LEU A 78 -14.45 -14.86 4.70
N GLU A 79 -14.87 -14.75 3.43
CA GLU A 79 -14.00 -14.99 2.29
C GLU A 79 -12.93 -13.92 2.17
N THR A 80 -13.24 -12.67 2.51
CA THR A 80 -12.24 -11.58 2.61
C THR A 80 -11.19 -11.91 3.68
N LEU A 81 -11.61 -12.34 4.87
CA LEU A 81 -10.68 -12.75 5.92
C LEU A 81 -9.83 -13.94 5.51
N ARG A 82 -10.42 -14.91 4.80
CA ARG A 82 -9.71 -16.08 4.27
C ARG A 82 -8.62 -15.70 3.27
N LEU A 83 -8.94 -14.82 2.32
CA LEU A 83 -7.94 -14.30 1.37
C LEU A 83 -6.80 -13.56 2.09
N ASN A 84 -7.15 -12.68 3.03
CA ASN A 84 -6.17 -11.93 3.80
C ASN A 84 -5.27 -12.86 4.64
N ALA A 85 -5.83 -13.88 5.28
CA ALA A 85 -5.06 -14.87 6.05
C ALA A 85 -4.07 -15.68 5.20
N ILE A 86 -4.37 -15.86 3.91
CA ILE A 86 -3.47 -16.51 2.96
C ILE A 86 -2.37 -15.55 2.48
N THR A 87 -2.75 -14.32 2.16
CA THR A 87 -1.86 -13.39 1.44
C THR A 87 -0.93 -12.60 2.35
N HIS A 88 -1.43 -12.07 3.46
CA HIS A 88 -0.68 -11.14 4.31
C HIS A 88 0.60 -11.75 4.90
N PRO A 89 0.61 -13.00 5.44
CA PRO A 89 1.83 -13.59 5.98
C PRO A 89 2.94 -13.72 4.93
N ASN A 90 2.60 -14.15 3.73
CA ASN A 90 3.59 -14.34 2.66
C ASN A 90 4.13 -13.00 2.13
N VAL A 91 3.26 -11.99 2.02
CA VAL A 91 3.69 -10.62 1.66
C VAL A 91 4.66 -10.09 2.71
N ARG A 92 4.35 -10.24 3.99
CA ARG A 92 5.23 -9.81 5.09
C ARG A 92 6.59 -10.51 5.03
N VAL A 93 6.62 -11.82 4.90
CA VAL A 93 7.88 -12.58 4.80
C VAL A 93 8.72 -12.13 3.60
N ARG A 94 8.09 -11.92 2.44
CA ARG A 94 8.78 -11.40 1.25
C ARG A 94 9.35 -9.99 1.49
N ILE A 95 8.59 -9.11 2.15
CA ILE A 95 9.07 -7.76 2.50
C ILE A 95 10.25 -7.83 3.49
N GLU A 96 10.18 -8.68 4.53
CA GLU A 96 11.30 -8.89 5.48
C GLU A 96 12.57 -9.35 4.76
N TRP A 97 12.43 -10.25 3.79
CA TRP A 97 13.54 -10.69 2.95
C TRP A 97 14.11 -9.55 2.08
N MET A 98 13.25 -8.75 1.42
CA MET A 98 13.69 -7.59 0.63
C MET A 98 14.41 -6.55 1.49
N ILE A 99 13.92 -6.27 2.71
CA ILE A 99 14.60 -5.40 3.68
C ILE A 99 16.01 -5.92 3.97
N LYS A 100 16.14 -7.22 4.23
CA LYS A 100 17.44 -7.85 4.49
C LYS A 100 18.36 -7.70 3.30
N GLU A 101 17.93 -8.02 2.08
CA GLU A 101 18.73 -7.84 0.87
C GLU A 101 19.22 -6.42 0.65
N ILE A 102 18.35 -5.41 0.90
CA ILE A 102 18.72 -4.00 0.80
C ILE A 102 19.79 -3.67 1.84
N ARG A 103 19.60 -4.08 3.09
CA ARG A 103 20.54 -3.80 4.19
C ARG A 103 21.88 -4.51 4.03
N ASP A 104 21.91 -5.69 3.46
CA ASP A 104 23.14 -6.44 3.18
C ASP A 104 24.03 -5.67 2.16
N LYS A 105 23.42 -4.89 1.26
CA LYS A 105 24.10 -4.07 0.25
C LYS A 105 24.36 -2.63 0.71
N GLU A 106 23.38 -2.04 1.37
CA GLU A 106 23.37 -0.64 1.82
C GLU A 106 22.84 -0.59 3.28
N PRO A 107 23.69 -0.79 4.31
CA PRO A 107 23.27 -0.89 5.71
C PRO A 107 22.49 0.33 6.23
N ASP A 108 22.85 1.53 5.75
CA ASP A 108 22.24 2.80 6.17
C ASP A 108 21.10 3.26 5.27
N ALA A 109 20.66 2.44 4.31
CA ALA A 109 19.59 2.81 3.37
C ALA A 109 18.31 3.26 4.08
N LEU A 110 17.70 4.32 3.56
CA LEU A 110 16.31 4.64 3.84
C LEU A 110 15.44 3.66 3.04
N ILE A 111 14.72 2.79 3.73
CA ILE A 111 13.75 1.87 3.12
C ILE A 111 12.36 2.44 3.36
N VAL A 112 11.55 2.48 2.33
CA VAL A 112 10.16 2.95 2.40
C VAL A 112 9.23 1.80 2.03
N ILE A 113 8.36 1.41 2.96
CA ILE A 113 7.31 0.41 2.73
C ILE A 113 6.00 1.16 2.50
N GLU A 114 5.42 1.02 1.31
CA GLU A 114 4.11 1.60 1.01
C GLU A 114 3.04 0.50 1.00
N ALA A 115 1.97 0.74 1.75
CA ALA A 115 0.75 -0.04 1.67
C ALA A 115 -0.47 0.82 1.99
N ALA A 116 -1.59 0.53 1.33
CA ALA A 116 -2.86 1.19 1.66
C ALA A 116 -3.31 0.87 3.10
N LEU A 117 -2.98 -0.32 3.60
CA LEU A 117 -3.40 -0.87 4.90
C LEU A 117 -2.21 -1.54 5.63
N LEU A 118 -1.25 -0.74 6.09
CA LEU A 118 -0.05 -1.22 6.79
C LEU A 118 -0.39 -2.06 8.05
N SER A 119 -1.40 -1.66 8.82
CA SER A 119 -1.80 -2.35 10.05
C SER A 119 -2.41 -3.72 9.78
N GLU A 120 -3.27 -3.83 8.77
CA GLU A 120 -3.93 -5.09 8.40
C GLU A 120 -2.94 -6.10 7.81
N GLY A 121 -1.93 -5.62 7.08
CA GLY A 121 -0.82 -6.44 6.59
C GLY A 121 0.23 -6.78 7.64
N HIS A 122 0.04 -6.37 8.90
CA HIS A 122 1.03 -6.53 9.98
C HIS A 122 2.42 -5.98 9.64
N LEU A 123 2.49 -4.90 8.84
CA LEU A 123 3.73 -4.28 8.39
C LEU A 123 4.22 -3.16 9.32
N ILE A 124 3.34 -2.58 10.15
CA ILE A 124 3.71 -1.52 11.11
C ILE A 124 4.90 -1.92 12.00
N PRO A 125 4.97 -3.15 12.57
CA PRO A 125 6.10 -3.55 13.40
C PRO A 125 7.46 -3.62 12.68
N LEU A 126 7.48 -3.59 11.35
CA LEU A 126 8.71 -3.52 10.56
C LEU A 126 9.24 -2.09 10.40
N CYS A 127 8.42 -1.08 10.69
CA CYS A 127 8.70 0.33 10.45
C CYS A 127 9.22 1.01 11.71
N ASP A 128 10.26 1.84 11.58
CA ASP A 128 10.75 2.72 12.64
C ASP A 128 9.79 3.90 12.87
N ASP A 129 9.13 4.36 11.80
CA ASP A 129 8.06 5.36 11.85
C ASP A 129 7.04 5.11 10.74
N VAL A 130 5.82 5.65 10.91
CA VAL A 130 4.73 5.52 9.93
C VAL A 130 4.14 6.89 9.65
N TRP A 131 4.10 7.25 8.35
CA TRP A 131 3.52 8.50 7.88
C TRP A 131 2.20 8.26 7.17
N TYR A 132 1.19 9.02 7.57
CA TYR A 132 -0.08 9.12 6.89
C TYR A 132 -0.05 10.24 5.86
N ILE A 133 -0.25 9.91 4.59
CA ILE A 133 -0.41 10.90 3.53
C ILE A 133 -1.89 11.27 3.48
N TYR A 134 -2.17 12.46 3.99
CA TYR A 134 -3.50 13.05 4.00
C TYR A 134 -3.71 13.91 2.75
N THR A 135 -4.93 13.93 2.26
CA THR A 135 -5.43 14.88 1.26
C THR A 135 -6.92 15.06 1.51
N ASP A 136 -7.41 16.29 1.45
CA ASP A 136 -8.81 16.59 1.62
C ASP A 136 -9.70 15.85 0.61
N GLU A 137 -10.96 15.61 0.98
CA GLU A 137 -11.86 14.77 0.20
C GLU A 137 -12.11 15.33 -1.20
N GLN A 138 -12.27 16.65 -1.36
CA GLN A 138 -12.54 17.24 -2.66
C GLN A 138 -11.37 17.09 -3.62
N THR A 139 -10.16 17.31 -3.14
CA THR A 139 -8.93 17.10 -3.91
C THR A 139 -8.74 15.62 -4.25
N ARG A 140 -9.05 14.69 -3.33
CA ARG A 140 -9.02 13.25 -3.61
C ARG A 140 -10.00 12.87 -4.70
N ILE A 141 -11.24 13.32 -4.62
CA ILE A 141 -12.29 13.08 -5.65
C ILE A 141 -11.80 13.55 -7.01
N LYS A 142 -11.31 14.79 -7.10
CA LYS A 142 -10.78 15.35 -8.35
C LYS A 142 -9.66 14.45 -8.94
N ARG A 143 -8.68 14.10 -8.14
CA ARG A 143 -7.55 13.24 -8.56
C ARG A 143 -7.99 11.84 -9.01
N ILE A 144 -8.98 11.25 -8.33
CA ILE A 144 -9.52 9.93 -8.71
C ILE A 144 -10.29 10.02 -10.03
N MET A 145 -11.11 11.07 -10.21
CA MET A 145 -11.82 11.30 -11.48
C MET A 145 -10.85 11.46 -12.65
N GLU A 146 -9.80 12.27 -12.48
CA GLU A 146 -8.78 12.50 -13.51
C GLU A 146 -7.97 11.25 -13.84
N SER A 147 -7.54 10.50 -12.83
CA SER A 147 -6.62 9.36 -13.01
C SER A 147 -7.32 8.05 -13.39
N ARG A 148 -8.59 7.86 -12.98
CA ARG A 148 -9.33 6.60 -13.16
C ARG A 148 -10.61 6.74 -13.96
N GLY A 149 -11.01 7.96 -14.34
CA GLY A 149 -12.26 8.21 -15.07
C GLY A 149 -13.52 7.84 -14.27
N TYR A 150 -13.46 7.81 -12.92
CA TYR A 150 -14.61 7.48 -12.08
C TYR A 150 -15.59 8.65 -12.02
N SER A 151 -16.89 8.35 -11.91
CA SER A 151 -17.90 9.35 -11.52
C SER A 151 -17.67 9.82 -10.09
N GLN A 152 -18.15 11.00 -9.75
CA GLN A 152 -18.07 11.53 -8.38
C GLN A 152 -18.71 10.58 -7.36
N GLU A 153 -19.87 10.01 -7.68
CA GLU A 153 -20.54 9.04 -6.82
C GLU A 153 -19.67 7.81 -6.54
N ARG A 154 -19.02 7.26 -7.59
CA ARG A 154 -18.09 6.13 -7.45
C ARG A 154 -16.86 6.50 -6.63
N CYS A 155 -16.36 7.73 -6.73
CA CYS A 155 -15.28 8.24 -5.89
C CYS A 155 -15.67 8.25 -4.42
N LEU A 156 -16.83 8.81 -4.08
CA LEU A 156 -17.37 8.84 -2.72
C LEU A 156 -17.55 7.44 -2.13
N GLN A 157 -18.13 6.52 -2.89
CA GLN A 157 -18.28 5.11 -2.47
C GLN A 157 -16.93 4.44 -2.25
N THR A 158 -15.93 4.73 -3.09
CA THR A 158 -14.57 4.18 -2.94
C THR A 158 -13.89 4.72 -1.69
N ILE A 159 -14.04 6.02 -1.41
CA ILE A 159 -13.47 6.67 -0.22
C ILE A 159 -14.15 6.15 1.05
N ALA A 160 -15.48 6.02 1.05
CA ALA A 160 -16.26 5.55 2.20
C ALA A 160 -15.94 4.11 2.64
N ARG A 161 -15.40 3.28 1.73
CA ARG A 161 -14.97 1.90 2.03
C ARG A 161 -13.58 1.81 2.65
N GLN A 162 -12.85 2.91 2.72
CA GLN A 162 -11.51 2.96 3.29
C GLN A 162 -11.55 3.38 4.76
N LYS A 163 -10.41 3.26 5.45
CA LYS A 163 -10.25 3.84 6.78
C LYS A 163 -10.56 5.33 6.76
N SER A 164 -11.22 5.80 7.79
CA SER A 164 -11.45 7.23 7.99
C SER A 164 -10.14 7.96 8.32
N ASP A 165 -10.12 9.29 8.16
CA ASP A 165 -9.01 10.14 8.57
C ASP A 165 -8.63 9.92 10.06
N ALA A 166 -9.63 9.80 10.93
CA ALA A 166 -9.39 9.54 12.35
C ALA A 166 -8.69 8.20 12.62
N GLN A 167 -9.03 7.15 11.86
CA GLN A 167 -8.38 5.84 11.99
C GLN A 167 -6.93 5.87 11.49
N PHE A 168 -6.64 6.54 10.36
CA PHE A 168 -5.27 6.72 9.90
C PHE A 168 -4.42 7.51 10.90
N ARG A 169 -4.96 8.61 11.46
CA ARG A 169 -4.26 9.43 12.46
C ARG A 169 -3.99 8.68 13.76
N ALA A 170 -4.84 7.75 14.14
CA ALA A 170 -4.62 6.92 15.32
C ALA A 170 -3.45 5.92 15.16
N GLU A 171 -3.17 5.51 13.94
CA GLU A 171 -2.10 4.55 13.62
C GLU A 171 -0.75 5.22 13.28
N CYS A 172 -0.75 6.51 12.92
CA CYS A 172 0.40 7.19 12.36
C CYS A 172 0.84 8.37 13.25
N ARG A 173 2.15 8.45 13.53
CA ARG A 173 2.72 9.56 14.32
C ARG A 173 2.87 10.84 13.52
N VAL A 174 3.02 10.74 12.21
CA VAL A 174 3.26 11.86 11.31
C VAL A 174 2.15 11.90 10.26
N VAL A 175 1.66 13.10 9.99
CA VAL A 175 0.72 13.37 8.91
C VAL A 175 1.39 14.33 7.94
N ILE A 176 1.46 13.94 6.66
CA ILE A 176 1.89 14.80 5.56
C ILE A 176 0.64 15.24 4.81
N ASP A 177 0.31 16.52 4.89
CA ASP A 177 -0.80 17.10 4.13
C ASP A 177 -0.37 17.35 2.68
N ASN A 178 -0.94 16.57 1.77
CA ASN A 178 -0.70 16.63 0.33
C ASN A 178 -1.92 17.22 -0.43
N SER A 179 -2.73 18.03 0.26
CA SER A 179 -3.90 18.71 -0.34
C SER A 179 -3.52 19.88 -1.25
N HIS A 180 -2.37 20.48 -1.03
CA HIS A 180 -1.94 21.74 -1.62
C HIS A 180 -0.83 21.56 -2.67
N SER A 181 0.15 22.47 -2.69
CA SER A 181 1.26 22.43 -3.63
C SER A 181 2.28 21.33 -3.30
N ILE A 182 3.02 20.92 -4.32
CA ILE A 182 4.09 19.93 -4.14
C ILE A 182 5.25 20.52 -3.31
N GLU A 183 5.46 21.83 -3.36
CA GLU A 183 6.47 22.56 -2.59
C GLU A 183 6.13 22.49 -1.09
N GLU A 184 4.88 22.67 -0.72
CA GLU A 184 4.43 22.53 0.68
C GLU A 184 4.58 21.10 1.18
N THR A 185 4.26 20.12 0.34
CA THR A 185 4.48 18.70 0.66
C THR A 185 5.96 18.40 0.87
N LYS A 186 6.85 18.90 0.00
CA LYS A 186 8.31 18.76 0.15
C LYS A 186 8.82 19.40 1.43
N ALA A 187 8.37 20.59 1.77
CA ALA A 187 8.77 21.27 3.00
C ALA A 187 8.38 20.49 4.26
N GLN A 188 7.21 19.81 4.25
CA GLN A 188 6.81 18.92 5.34
C GLN A 188 7.72 17.69 5.41
N ILE A 189 7.96 17.04 4.28
CA ILE A 189 8.88 15.88 4.21
C ILE A 189 10.25 16.25 4.74
N GLU A 190 10.85 17.36 4.27
CA GLU A 190 12.16 17.82 4.72
C GLU A 190 12.21 18.05 6.24
N ARG A 191 11.18 18.69 6.81
CA ARG A 191 11.07 18.93 8.26
C ARG A 191 11.09 17.64 9.07
N HIS A 192 10.36 16.62 8.59
CA HIS A 192 10.33 15.33 9.28
C HIS A 192 11.60 14.53 9.06
N MET A 193 12.17 14.53 7.86
CA MET A 193 13.41 13.81 7.56
C MET A 193 14.63 14.36 8.33
N LYS A 194 14.64 15.64 8.70
CA LYS A 194 15.70 16.22 9.56
C LYS A 194 15.81 15.57 10.94
N LYS A 195 14.75 14.93 11.42
CA LYS A 195 14.75 14.24 12.73
C LYS A 195 15.51 12.89 12.69
N TYR A 196 15.80 12.39 11.50
CA TYR A 196 16.44 11.09 11.30
C TYR A 196 17.89 11.19 10.79
N ARG A 197 18.38 12.41 10.64
CA ARG A 197 19.80 12.74 10.39
C ARG A 197 20.49 13.06 11.70
#